data_0127755ac827c69a923fee5798c45996
#
_entry.id   0127755ac827c69a923fee5798c45996
#
_cell.length_a   1.000
_cell.length_b   1.000
_cell.length_c   1.000
_cell.angle_alpha   90.00
_cell.angle_beta   90.00
_cell.angle_gamma   90.00
#
_symmetry.space_group_name_H-M   'P 1'
#
loop_
_entity.id
_entity.type
_entity.pdbx_description
1 polymer ?
#
loop_
_entity_poly.entity_id
_entity_poly.type
_entity_poly.pdbx_seq_one_letter_code
_entity_poly.pdbx_strand_id
1 'polypeptide(L)'
;SAADLLARTLAQIEENAKNKSAFNGVPSGFMALDRVTMGWQPSDLIIIAARPSMGKTAFTLTMARNMSVDHEQAVAFFSLEMPAHQLMMRLVVAETGIPGNDLKLGRLSPEQWRHLESATKPLGSAKLFIDDTPALSVFEFRSKARRLKIHNDIKIIMIDYLQLMTGGPQAAKGGNREQEVSFISRTLKAIAK
;
A
#
# COMPACT_ATOMS: atom_id res chain seq x y z
N SER A 1 29.34 -14.55 8.36
CA SER A 1 30.59 -13.76 8.49
C SER A 1 30.54 -12.51 7.62
N ALA A 2 31.48 -11.57 7.79
CA ALA A 2 31.60 -10.39 6.90
C ALA A 2 31.86 -10.80 5.44
N ALA A 3 32.59 -11.88 5.22
CA ALA A 3 32.86 -12.44 3.89
C ALA A 3 31.58 -12.90 3.18
N ASP A 4 30.68 -13.59 3.88
CA ASP A 4 29.40 -14.04 3.32
C ASP A 4 28.48 -12.86 2.99
N LEU A 5 28.49 -11.83 3.83
CA LEU A 5 27.75 -10.57 3.58
C LEU A 5 28.29 -9.87 2.34
N LEU A 6 29.60 -9.76 2.22
CA LEU A 6 30.25 -9.14 1.06
C LEU A 6 29.91 -9.89 -0.24
N ALA A 7 30.00 -11.24 -0.22
CA ALA A 7 29.66 -12.06 -1.39
C ALA A 7 28.20 -11.84 -1.85
N ARG A 8 27.25 -11.82 -0.89
CA ARG A 8 25.83 -11.53 -1.18
C ARG A 8 25.63 -10.13 -1.72
N THR A 9 26.32 -9.14 -1.15
CA THR A 9 26.24 -7.75 -1.61
C THR A 9 26.76 -7.59 -3.03
N LEU A 10 27.89 -8.21 -3.36
CA LEU A 10 28.44 -8.19 -4.72
C LEU A 10 27.51 -8.88 -5.72
N ALA A 11 26.95 -10.03 -5.37
CA ALA A 11 25.96 -10.71 -6.20
C ALA A 11 24.72 -9.84 -6.46
N GLN A 12 24.23 -9.13 -5.44
CA GLN A 12 23.12 -8.19 -5.59
C GLN A 12 23.46 -7.01 -6.51
N ILE A 13 24.67 -6.46 -6.40
CA ILE A 13 25.15 -5.37 -7.28
C ILE A 13 25.22 -5.87 -8.73
N GLU A 14 25.73 -7.07 -8.97
CA GLU A 14 25.78 -7.66 -10.32
C GLU A 14 24.38 -7.90 -10.90
N GLU A 15 23.44 -8.37 -10.08
CA GLU A 15 22.05 -8.57 -10.50
C GLU A 15 21.39 -7.23 -10.84
N ASN A 16 21.59 -6.21 -10.01
CA ASN A 16 21.09 -4.86 -10.27
C ASN A 16 21.70 -4.26 -11.55
N ALA A 17 22.97 -4.52 -11.85
CA ALA A 17 23.62 -4.06 -13.08
C ALA A 17 23.05 -4.74 -14.35
N LYS A 18 22.57 -5.97 -14.24
CA LYS A 18 21.92 -6.72 -15.34
C LYS A 18 20.46 -6.28 -15.54
N ASN A 19 19.79 -5.87 -14.45
CA ASN A 19 18.43 -5.36 -14.50
C ASN A 19 18.43 -3.93 -15.08
N LYS A 20 17.95 -3.79 -16.30
CA LYS A 20 17.76 -2.48 -16.96
C LYS A 20 16.59 -1.66 -16.38
N SER A 21 15.97 -2.09 -15.27
CA SER A 21 14.94 -1.28 -14.61
C SER A 21 15.58 -0.03 -14.00
N ALA A 22 14.98 1.13 -14.23
CA ALA A 22 15.47 2.40 -13.71
C ALA A 22 15.45 2.48 -12.18
N PHE A 23 14.83 1.51 -11.50
CA PHE A 23 14.62 1.50 -10.05
C PHE A 23 14.91 0.11 -9.48
N ASN A 24 15.61 0.07 -8.35
CA ASN A 24 15.93 -1.17 -7.62
C ASN A 24 14.82 -1.59 -6.65
N GLY A 25 13.90 -0.68 -6.32
CA GLY A 25 12.78 -0.88 -5.40
C GLY A 25 11.43 -0.93 -6.11
N VAL A 26 10.36 -1.02 -5.32
CA VAL A 26 8.98 -0.94 -5.83
C VAL A 26 8.69 0.50 -6.24
N PRO A 27 8.42 0.79 -7.53
CA PRO A 27 8.15 2.16 -7.99
C PRO A 27 6.82 2.65 -7.43
N SER A 28 6.75 3.91 -7.05
CA SER A 28 5.51 4.54 -6.57
C SER A 28 4.53 4.89 -7.69
N GLY A 29 5.03 4.97 -8.92
CA GLY A 29 4.31 5.48 -10.08
C GLY A 29 4.27 7.01 -10.17
N PHE A 30 4.93 7.71 -9.23
CA PHE A 30 5.17 9.14 -9.31
C PHE A 30 6.63 9.39 -9.69
N MET A 31 6.89 9.69 -10.96
CA MET A 31 8.25 9.78 -11.51
C MET A 31 9.22 10.66 -10.70
N ALA A 32 8.73 11.81 -10.21
CA ALA A 32 9.57 12.72 -9.41
C ALA A 32 9.97 12.09 -8.08
N LEU A 33 9.06 11.34 -7.45
CA LEU A 33 9.31 10.64 -6.21
C LEU A 33 10.26 9.44 -6.44
N ASP A 34 9.99 8.68 -7.50
CA ASP A 34 10.80 7.50 -7.85
C ASP A 34 12.24 7.85 -8.20
N ARG A 35 12.48 9.01 -8.83
CA ARG A 35 13.85 9.53 -9.08
C ARG A 35 14.62 9.80 -7.80
N VAL A 36 13.95 10.25 -6.74
CA VAL A 36 14.60 10.58 -5.45
C VAL A 36 14.79 9.33 -4.60
N THR A 37 13.78 8.43 -4.57
CA THR A 37 13.79 7.26 -3.70
C THR A 37 14.43 6.02 -4.33
N MET A 38 14.58 5.99 -5.65
CA MET A 38 14.95 4.81 -6.45
C MET A 38 13.94 3.65 -6.27
N GLY A 39 12.69 3.99 -5.95
CA GLY A 39 11.65 3.06 -5.53
C GLY A 39 11.74 2.67 -4.05
N TRP A 40 10.68 2.07 -3.52
CA TRP A 40 10.61 1.64 -2.12
C TRP A 40 11.42 0.36 -1.91
N GLN A 41 12.36 0.42 -0.97
CA GLN A 41 13.29 -0.69 -0.74
C GLN A 41 12.69 -1.74 0.22
N PRO A 42 13.04 -3.03 0.06
CA PRO A 42 12.67 -4.05 1.04
C PRO A 42 13.14 -3.69 2.44
N SER A 43 12.39 -4.09 3.44
CA SER A 43 12.61 -3.83 4.87
C SER A 43 12.41 -2.37 5.32
N ASP A 44 12.09 -1.43 4.43
CA ASP A 44 11.83 -0.05 4.84
C ASP A 44 10.47 0.14 5.48
N LEU A 45 10.42 1.02 6.46
CA LEU A 45 9.21 1.62 7.00
C LEU A 45 9.16 3.08 6.52
N ILE A 46 8.21 3.36 5.64
CA ILE A 46 8.01 4.68 5.07
C ILE A 46 6.82 5.33 5.78
N ILE A 47 6.96 6.57 6.21
CA ILE A 47 5.90 7.31 6.89
C ILE A 47 5.50 8.49 6.02
N ILE A 48 4.22 8.52 5.63
CA ILE A 48 3.59 9.63 4.91
C ILE A 48 2.70 10.36 5.90
N ALA A 49 3.05 11.60 6.22
CA ALA A 49 2.30 12.43 7.14
C ALA A 49 1.65 13.61 6.40
N ALA A 50 0.40 13.88 6.74
CA ALA A 50 -0.35 15.02 6.23
C ALA A 50 -1.38 15.47 7.26
N ARG A 51 -1.73 16.75 7.24
CA ARG A 51 -2.86 17.26 8.01
C ARG A 51 -4.18 16.66 7.49
N PRO A 52 -5.23 16.60 8.29
CA PRO A 52 -6.56 16.19 7.82
C PRO A 52 -6.97 16.93 6.56
N SER A 53 -7.67 16.25 5.66
CA SER A 53 -8.17 16.78 4.38
C SER A 53 -7.11 17.21 3.34
N MET A 54 -5.83 16.95 3.57
CA MET A 54 -4.75 17.25 2.61
C MET A 54 -4.53 16.15 1.55
N GLY A 55 -5.41 15.17 1.45
CA GLY A 55 -5.37 14.15 0.41
C GLY A 55 -4.46 12.95 0.69
N LYS A 56 -4.09 12.68 1.95
CA LYS A 56 -3.26 11.51 2.33
C LYS A 56 -3.78 10.21 1.71
N THR A 57 -5.05 9.86 1.97
CA THR A 57 -5.69 8.65 1.43
C THR A 57 -5.75 8.64 -0.10
N ALA A 58 -6.03 9.79 -0.72
CA ALA A 58 -6.05 9.89 -2.18
C ALA A 58 -4.67 9.62 -2.78
N PHE A 59 -3.62 10.19 -2.20
CA PHE A 59 -2.24 9.99 -2.63
C PHE A 59 -1.79 8.53 -2.47
N THR A 60 -2.02 7.94 -1.29
CA THR A 60 -1.63 6.53 -1.04
C THR A 60 -2.43 5.54 -1.87
N LEU A 61 -3.71 5.81 -2.09
CA LEU A 61 -4.56 4.97 -2.92
C LEU A 61 -4.17 5.04 -4.40
N THR A 62 -3.84 6.24 -4.91
CA THR A 62 -3.31 6.41 -6.28
C THR A 62 -1.97 5.69 -6.43
N MET A 63 -1.09 5.79 -5.43
CA MET A 63 0.18 5.06 -5.40
C MET A 63 -0.06 3.55 -5.46
N ALA A 64 -1.00 3.01 -4.64
CA ALA A 64 -1.35 1.59 -4.65
C ALA A 64 -1.87 1.13 -6.01
N ARG A 65 -2.69 1.95 -6.66
CA ARG A 65 -3.19 1.73 -8.03
C ARG A 65 -2.03 1.70 -9.04
N ASN A 66 -1.17 2.71 -9.03
CA ASN A 66 -0.04 2.78 -9.97
C ASN A 66 0.87 1.55 -9.82
N MET A 67 1.20 1.17 -8.57
CA MET A 67 2.00 -0.01 -8.30
C MET A 67 1.35 -1.30 -8.82
N SER A 68 0.05 -1.47 -8.56
CA SER A 68 -0.63 -2.73 -8.86
C SER A 68 -1.08 -2.86 -10.31
N VAL A 69 -1.45 -1.76 -10.97
CA VAL A 69 -1.93 -1.74 -12.35
C VAL A 69 -0.79 -1.48 -13.32
N ASP A 70 -0.04 -0.36 -13.14
CA ASP A 70 0.95 0.05 -14.13
C ASP A 70 2.29 -0.69 -13.98
N HIS A 71 2.62 -1.11 -12.75
CA HIS A 71 3.87 -1.81 -12.45
C HIS A 71 3.68 -3.28 -12.06
N GLU A 72 2.45 -3.80 -12.10
CA GLU A 72 2.10 -5.21 -11.82
C GLU A 72 2.61 -5.74 -10.48
N GLN A 73 2.86 -4.83 -9.51
CA GLN A 73 3.31 -5.20 -8.18
C GLN A 73 2.13 -5.64 -7.30
N ALA A 74 2.35 -6.65 -6.47
CA ALA A 74 1.34 -7.08 -5.51
C ALA A 74 1.35 -6.14 -4.28
N VAL A 75 0.22 -5.47 -4.05
CA VAL A 75 0.04 -4.45 -3.01
C VAL A 75 -1.05 -4.88 -2.03
N ALA A 76 -0.79 -4.77 -0.73
CA ALA A 76 -1.81 -4.89 0.30
C ALA A 76 -2.11 -3.51 0.90
N PHE A 77 -3.38 -3.13 0.94
CA PHE A 77 -3.85 -1.86 1.49
C PHE A 77 -4.76 -2.11 2.68
N PHE A 78 -4.29 -1.78 3.88
CA PHE A 78 -5.08 -1.87 5.12
C PHE A 78 -5.72 -0.51 5.38
N SER A 79 -7.04 -0.46 5.23
CA SER A 79 -7.84 0.74 5.46
C SER A 79 -8.54 0.66 6.80
N LEU A 80 -8.08 1.41 7.77
CA LEU A 80 -8.64 1.39 9.12
C LEU A 80 -9.69 2.49 9.32
N GLU A 81 -9.78 3.44 8.39
CA GLU A 81 -10.71 4.56 8.43
C GLU A 81 -11.90 4.37 7.49
N MET A 82 -11.65 3.86 6.30
CA MET A 82 -12.65 3.80 5.25
C MET A 82 -12.97 2.36 4.84
N PRO A 83 -14.25 2.03 4.62
CA PRO A 83 -14.64 0.72 4.05
C PRO A 83 -14.04 0.50 2.65
N ALA A 84 -13.70 -0.75 2.34
CA ALA A 84 -13.06 -1.16 1.09
C ALA A 84 -13.86 -0.72 -0.15
N HIS A 85 -15.20 -0.82 -0.11
CA HIS A 85 -16.05 -0.40 -1.23
C HIS A 85 -15.94 1.11 -1.53
N GLN A 86 -15.71 1.97 -0.52
CA GLN A 86 -15.53 3.40 -0.73
C GLN A 86 -14.18 3.71 -1.37
N LEU A 87 -13.13 2.97 -1.01
CA LEU A 87 -11.83 3.08 -1.67
C LEU A 87 -11.92 2.62 -3.13
N MET A 88 -12.60 1.48 -3.37
CA MET A 88 -12.81 0.99 -4.73
C MET A 88 -13.62 2.00 -5.57
N MET A 89 -14.66 2.62 -5.00
CA MET A 89 -15.41 3.68 -5.69
C MET A 89 -14.52 4.87 -6.07
N ARG A 90 -13.59 5.28 -5.19
CA ARG A 90 -12.64 6.35 -5.51
C ARG A 90 -11.71 5.97 -6.67
N LEU A 91 -11.24 4.72 -6.70
CA LEU A 91 -10.43 4.22 -7.82
C LEU A 91 -11.23 4.22 -9.12
N VAL A 92 -12.48 3.74 -9.09
CA VAL A 92 -13.38 3.76 -10.26
C VAL A 92 -13.60 5.17 -10.78
N VAL A 93 -13.84 6.14 -9.89
CA VAL A 93 -13.97 7.56 -10.27
C VAL A 93 -12.68 8.06 -10.92
N ALA A 94 -11.53 7.71 -10.37
CA ALA A 94 -10.23 8.14 -10.90
C ALA A 94 -9.93 7.53 -12.28
N GLU A 95 -10.26 6.26 -12.50
CA GLU A 95 -10.03 5.58 -13.79
C GLU A 95 -10.99 6.06 -14.88
N THR A 96 -12.22 6.37 -14.53
CA THR A 96 -13.27 6.68 -15.52
C THR A 96 -13.50 8.16 -15.74
N GLY A 97 -13.15 9.00 -14.77
CA GLY A 97 -13.51 10.42 -14.76
C GLY A 97 -15.02 10.68 -14.60
N ILE A 98 -15.83 9.62 -14.41
CA ILE A 98 -17.28 9.77 -14.21
C ILE A 98 -17.53 10.30 -12.80
N PRO A 99 -18.37 11.34 -12.65
CA PRO A 99 -18.70 11.91 -11.35
C PRO A 99 -19.22 10.84 -10.37
N GLY A 100 -18.67 10.83 -9.17
CA GLY A 100 -19.02 9.81 -8.16
C GLY A 100 -20.51 9.79 -7.79
N ASN A 101 -21.23 10.91 -7.92
CA ASN A 101 -22.67 10.96 -7.70
C ASN A 101 -23.44 10.18 -8.78
N ASP A 102 -23.02 10.27 -10.04
CA ASP A 102 -23.66 9.56 -11.14
C ASP A 102 -23.42 8.06 -11.02
N LEU A 103 -22.21 7.65 -10.63
CA LEU A 103 -21.90 6.26 -10.32
C LEU A 103 -22.75 5.71 -9.16
N LYS A 104 -22.88 6.47 -8.06
CA LYS A 104 -23.68 6.07 -6.90
C LYS A 104 -25.17 5.95 -7.20
N LEU A 105 -25.67 6.80 -8.07
CA LEU A 105 -27.08 6.82 -8.45
C LEU A 105 -27.39 5.91 -9.65
N GLY A 106 -26.38 5.32 -10.28
CA GLY A 106 -26.54 4.50 -11.48
C GLY A 106 -27.02 5.30 -12.70
N ARG A 107 -26.82 6.62 -12.71
CA ARG A 107 -27.27 7.52 -13.78
C ARG A 107 -26.22 7.60 -14.87
N LEU A 108 -26.06 6.53 -15.62
CA LEU A 108 -25.05 6.39 -16.66
C LEU A 108 -25.71 6.19 -18.01
N SER A 109 -25.20 6.91 -19.03
CA SER A 109 -25.57 6.64 -20.42
C SER A 109 -25.00 5.28 -20.88
N PRO A 110 -25.53 4.68 -21.96
CA PRO A 110 -24.96 3.47 -22.54
C PRO A 110 -23.47 3.58 -22.91
N GLU A 111 -23.01 4.78 -23.26
CA GLU A 111 -21.61 5.06 -23.58
C GLU A 111 -20.75 5.10 -22.30
N GLN A 112 -21.26 5.72 -21.24
CA GLN A 112 -20.59 5.72 -19.93
C GLN A 112 -20.48 4.31 -19.33
N TRP A 113 -21.49 3.46 -19.52
CA TRP A 113 -21.43 2.06 -19.11
C TRP A 113 -20.30 1.30 -19.83
N ARG A 114 -20.20 1.43 -21.15
CA ARG A 114 -19.10 0.82 -21.92
C ARG A 114 -17.74 1.35 -21.51
N HIS A 115 -17.65 2.66 -21.27
CA HIS A 115 -16.41 3.28 -20.77
C HIS A 115 -16.04 2.75 -19.38
N LEU A 116 -17.00 2.67 -18.46
CA LEU A 116 -16.82 2.11 -17.12
C LEU A 116 -16.24 0.69 -17.19
N GLU A 117 -16.86 -0.21 -17.96
CA GLU A 117 -16.40 -1.59 -18.11
C GLU A 117 -14.97 -1.67 -18.67
N SER A 118 -14.67 -0.89 -19.70
CA SER A 118 -13.34 -0.91 -20.33
C SER A 118 -12.26 -0.31 -19.43
N ALA A 119 -12.52 0.82 -18.78
CA ALA A 119 -11.57 1.54 -17.96
C ALA A 119 -11.26 0.81 -16.63
N THR A 120 -12.22 0.06 -16.08
CA THR A 120 -12.02 -0.66 -14.83
C THR A 120 -11.42 -2.06 -14.99
N LYS A 121 -11.35 -2.58 -16.21
CA LYS A 121 -10.81 -3.91 -16.50
C LYS A 121 -9.37 -4.12 -15.96
N PRO A 122 -8.42 -3.18 -16.16
CA PRO A 122 -7.07 -3.31 -15.60
C PRO A 122 -7.07 -3.38 -14.06
N LEU A 123 -7.92 -2.58 -13.42
CA LEU A 123 -8.07 -2.57 -11.98
C LEU A 123 -8.62 -3.91 -11.44
N GLY A 124 -9.56 -4.54 -12.16
CA GLY A 124 -10.13 -5.84 -11.82
C GLY A 124 -9.12 -7.00 -11.90
N SER A 125 -8.08 -6.87 -12.71
CA SER A 125 -6.99 -7.85 -12.85
C SER A 125 -5.76 -7.55 -12.00
N ALA A 126 -5.72 -6.37 -11.36
CA ALA A 126 -4.59 -5.92 -10.57
C ALA A 126 -4.44 -6.72 -9.27
N LYS A 127 -3.19 -6.93 -8.84
CA LYS A 127 -2.87 -7.58 -7.56
C LYS A 127 -2.95 -6.58 -6.39
N LEU A 128 -4.13 -5.97 -6.23
CA LEU A 128 -4.45 -5.04 -5.14
C LEU A 128 -5.38 -5.72 -4.12
N PHE A 129 -4.88 -5.92 -2.91
CA PHE A 129 -5.60 -6.58 -1.82
C PHE A 129 -5.97 -5.54 -0.77
N ILE A 130 -7.27 -5.30 -0.58
CA ILE A 130 -7.78 -4.31 0.38
C ILE A 130 -8.37 -5.04 1.58
N ASP A 131 -7.93 -4.66 2.78
CA ASP A 131 -8.46 -5.15 4.05
C ASP A 131 -8.96 -3.95 4.87
N ASP A 132 -10.24 -3.94 5.21
CA ASP A 132 -10.90 -2.87 5.96
C ASP A 132 -11.34 -3.30 7.36
N THR A 133 -10.64 -4.28 7.95
CA THR A 133 -10.90 -4.73 9.32
C THR A 133 -10.69 -3.58 10.30
N PRO A 134 -11.74 -3.16 11.04
CA PRO A 134 -11.63 -2.05 11.98
C PRO A 134 -10.83 -2.44 13.22
N ALA A 135 -10.22 -1.45 13.89
CA ALA A 135 -9.50 -1.60 15.16
C ALA A 135 -8.44 -2.72 15.15
N LEU A 136 -7.81 -2.92 14.01
CA LEU A 136 -6.83 -3.98 13.78
C LEU A 136 -5.66 -3.88 14.77
N SER A 137 -5.41 -4.93 15.53
CA SER A 137 -4.24 -5.00 16.39
C SER A 137 -2.97 -5.28 15.58
N VAL A 138 -1.82 -4.82 16.08
CA VAL A 138 -0.53 -5.05 15.41
C VAL A 138 -0.20 -6.55 15.28
N PHE A 139 -0.72 -7.40 16.16
CA PHE A 139 -0.53 -8.85 16.10
C PHE A 139 -1.39 -9.52 15.03
N GLU A 140 -2.66 -9.11 14.90
CA GLU A 140 -3.53 -9.56 13.82
C GLU A 140 -3.02 -9.08 12.47
N PHE A 141 -2.59 -7.82 12.40
CA PHE A 141 -1.92 -7.28 11.22
C PHE A 141 -0.74 -8.14 10.80
N ARG A 142 0.17 -8.49 11.73
CA ARG A 142 1.31 -9.36 11.46
C ARG A 142 0.91 -10.70 10.86
N SER A 143 -0.15 -11.31 11.39
CA SER A 143 -0.65 -12.60 10.90
C SER A 143 -1.22 -12.49 9.49
N LYS A 144 -2.01 -11.43 9.22
CA LYS A 144 -2.56 -11.14 7.89
C LYS A 144 -1.46 -10.81 6.88
N ALA A 145 -0.51 -9.94 7.25
CA ALA A 145 0.62 -9.55 6.41
C ALA A 145 1.46 -10.76 5.99
N ARG A 146 1.79 -11.64 6.94
CA ARG A 146 2.54 -12.87 6.64
C ARG A 146 1.78 -13.79 5.69
N ARG A 147 0.48 -13.99 5.91
CA ARG A 147 -0.36 -14.80 5.03
C ARG A 147 -0.41 -14.23 3.61
N LEU A 148 -0.62 -12.92 3.48
CA LEU A 148 -0.62 -12.23 2.19
C LEU A 148 0.74 -12.34 1.49
N LYS A 149 1.84 -12.20 2.23
CA LYS A 149 3.19 -12.36 1.68
C LYS A 149 3.42 -13.77 1.13
N ILE A 150 3.02 -14.79 1.87
CA ILE A 150 3.24 -16.20 1.47
C ILE A 150 2.38 -16.58 0.26
N HIS A 151 1.09 -16.18 0.25
CA HIS A 151 0.16 -16.63 -0.79
C HIS A 151 0.15 -15.75 -2.04
N ASN A 152 0.44 -14.46 -1.89
CA ASN A 152 0.29 -13.47 -2.97
C ASN A 152 1.59 -12.74 -3.32
N ASP A 153 2.70 -13.09 -2.66
CA ASP A 153 4.01 -12.45 -2.82
C ASP A 153 3.96 -10.91 -2.76
N ILE A 154 3.22 -10.39 -1.77
CA ILE A 154 3.07 -8.93 -1.57
C ILE A 154 4.44 -8.26 -1.52
N LYS A 155 4.61 -7.19 -2.28
CA LYS A 155 5.84 -6.41 -2.35
C LYS A 155 5.81 -5.19 -1.42
N ILE A 156 4.62 -4.62 -1.21
CA ILE A 156 4.41 -3.47 -0.33
C ILE A 156 3.10 -3.59 0.44
N ILE A 157 3.11 -3.10 1.67
CA ILE A 157 1.92 -2.99 2.51
C ILE A 157 1.71 -1.53 2.86
N MET A 158 0.51 -1.03 2.65
CA MET A 158 0.08 0.32 3.02
C MET A 158 -0.92 0.25 4.16
N ILE A 159 -0.83 1.18 5.10
CA ILE A 159 -1.74 1.27 6.26
C ILE A 159 -2.29 2.69 6.34
N ASP A 160 -3.59 2.87 6.18
CA ASP A 160 -4.27 4.16 6.30
C ASP A 160 -5.31 4.11 7.43
N TYR A 161 -5.01 4.63 8.61
CA TYR A 161 -3.75 5.16 9.08
C TYR A 161 -3.36 4.58 10.45
N LEU A 162 -2.10 4.63 10.74
CA LEU A 162 -1.44 3.97 11.86
C LEU A 162 -2.09 4.25 13.23
N GLN A 163 -2.59 5.47 13.47
CA GLN A 163 -3.21 5.83 14.74
C GLN A 163 -4.55 5.10 15.00
N LEU A 164 -5.14 4.42 14.05
CA LEU A 164 -6.33 3.59 14.27
C LEU A 164 -5.98 2.15 14.64
N MET A 165 -4.71 1.78 14.58
CA MET A 165 -4.25 0.48 15.07
C MET A 165 -4.23 0.44 16.60
N THR A 166 -4.31 -0.77 17.14
CA THR A 166 -4.15 -1.03 18.57
C THR A 166 -2.88 -1.82 18.84
N GLY A 167 -2.20 -1.50 19.93
CA GLY A 167 -1.03 -2.24 20.39
C GLY A 167 -1.37 -3.60 21.01
N GLY A 168 -2.67 -3.90 21.18
CA GLY A 168 -3.14 -5.10 21.84
C GLY A 168 -2.91 -5.08 23.36
N PRO A 169 -3.17 -6.22 24.06
CA PRO A 169 -3.12 -6.30 25.54
C PRO A 169 -1.77 -5.91 26.16
N GLN A 170 -0.69 -6.01 25.38
CA GLN A 170 0.65 -5.69 25.88
C GLN A 170 0.91 -4.17 25.94
N ALA A 171 0.31 -3.40 25.06
CA ALA A 171 0.42 -1.93 25.05
C ALA A 171 -0.58 -1.27 26.01
N ALA A 172 -1.68 -1.96 26.35
CA ALA A 172 -2.74 -1.43 27.21
C ALA A 172 -2.34 -1.32 28.71
N LYS A 173 -1.20 -1.87 29.14
CA LYS A 173 -0.75 -1.83 30.54
C LYS A 173 -0.12 -0.49 30.89
N GLY A 174 -0.97 0.58 30.99
CA GLY A 174 -0.58 1.84 31.65
C GLY A 174 0.18 2.86 30.79
N GLY A 175 0.27 2.65 29.47
CA GLY A 175 0.91 3.61 28.53
C GLY A 175 -0.06 4.68 28.02
N ASN A 176 0.46 5.88 27.74
CA ASN A 176 -0.29 6.90 27.03
C ASN A 176 -0.34 6.56 25.52
N ARG A 177 -1.17 7.27 24.74
CA ARG A 177 -1.34 7.03 23.29
C ARG A 177 -0.03 7.15 22.50
N GLU A 178 0.85 8.02 22.91
CA GLU A 178 2.17 8.23 22.29
C GLU A 178 3.04 6.97 22.42
N GLN A 179 3.07 6.36 23.59
CA GLN A 179 3.82 5.12 23.83
C GLN A 179 3.25 3.95 23.01
N GLU A 180 1.92 3.87 22.88
CA GLU A 180 1.27 2.87 22.05
C GLU A 180 1.63 3.03 20.57
N VAL A 181 1.57 4.24 20.02
CA VAL A 181 1.98 4.55 18.64
C VAL A 181 3.46 4.23 18.42
N SER A 182 4.32 4.53 19.38
CA SER A 182 5.74 4.18 19.33
C SER A 182 5.96 2.67 19.32
N PHE A 183 5.20 1.91 20.12
CA PHE A 183 5.25 0.45 20.13
C PHE A 183 4.80 -0.13 18.78
N ILE A 184 3.67 0.35 18.24
CA ILE A 184 3.15 -0.07 16.94
C ILE A 184 4.18 0.20 15.84
N SER A 185 4.73 1.40 15.78
CA SER A 185 5.72 1.80 14.76
C SER A 185 6.98 0.91 14.78
N ARG A 186 7.52 0.63 16.00
CA ARG A 186 8.66 -0.29 16.15
C ARG A 186 8.32 -1.71 15.70
N THR A 187 7.10 -2.17 16.02
CA THR A 187 6.65 -3.51 15.62
C THR A 187 6.46 -3.60 14.11
N LEU A 188 5.91 -2.57 13.47
CA LEU A 188 5.78 -2.51 12.01
C LEU A 188 7.15 -2.55 11.32
N LYS A 189 8.16 -1.83 11.84
CA LYS A 189 9.53 -1.92 11.31
C LYS A 189 10.13 -3.32 11.47
N ALA A 190 9.82 -4.01 12.56
CA ALA A 190 10.26 -5.40 12.76
C ALA A 190 9.54 -6.38 11.81
N ILE A 191 8.30 -6.09 11.43
CA ILE A 191 7.54 -6.90 10.45
C ILE A 191 8.06 -6.67 9.02
N ALA A 192 8.51 -5.46 8.70
CA ALA A 192 9.05 -5.10 7.39
C ALA A 192 10.42 -5.74 7.10
N LYS A 193 11.18 -6.11 8.16
CA LYS A 193 12.45 -6.85 8.07
C LYS A 193 12.23 -8.34 7.85
#